data_170ce6d58b3d59fbd957bd76dd1c142e
#
_entry.id   170ce6d58b3d59fbd957bd76dd1c142e
#
_cell.length_a   1.000
_cell.length_b   1.000
_cell.length_c   1.000
_cell.angle_alpha   90.00
_cell.angle_beta   90.00
_cell.angle_gamma   90.00
#
_symmetry.space_group_name_H-M   'P 1'
#
loop_
_entity.id
_entity.type
_entity.pdbx_description
1 polymer ?
#
loop_
_entity_poly.entity_id
_entity_poly.type
_entity_poly.pdbx_seq_one_letter_code
_entity_poly.pdbx_strand_id
1 'polypeptide(L)'
;MRLTGLHILLTYQCTYECDHCFVWGSPQQTGVFTLAQLEAAYRQATELGTVRTIYFEGGEPFLYYPILLKAVARAATLGFRPGIVTNAYWATSPDDALEWLRPLVEAGLADISLSSDLFHGDEMETPEAKIGLAVARQLGLEADTLCIDPPTGYRDPTRYEPGAPVTGGGVMYRGRAAEKLVQGLPRQPWESFTTCPYEDLSGPSRIHLDALGNLHLCQGLVLGNLFERPLAQIVADYDPAAHPVVGPLLAGGPARLVQDYALDHQAGYVDACHLCYHARQALRARFPALLGPDQMYGVEA
;
A
#
# COMPACT_ATOMS: atom_id res chain seq x y z
N MET A 1 2.87 18.54 -7.09
CA MET A 1 3.23 17.66 -5.94
C MET A 1 4.72 17.33 -5.96
N ARG A 2 5.33 16.97 -4.81
CA ARG A 2 6.75 16.59 -4.74
C ARG A 2 6.86 15.13 -4.28
N LEU A 3 6.99 14.23 -5.23
CA LEU A 3 7.09 12.80 -4.97
C LEU A 3 8.52 12.44 -4.51
N THR A 4 8.67 11.88 -3.32
CA THR A 4 9.96 11.48 -2.73
C THR A 4 10.08 9.97 -2.52
N GLY A 5 8.96 9.25 -2.47
CA GLY A 5 8.88 7.80 -2.28
C GLY A 5 8.03 7.12 -3.34
N LEU A 6 8.52 6.00 -3.85
CA LEU A 6 7.79 5.10 -4.74
C LEU A 6 7.69 3.73 -4.09
N HIS A 7 6.48 3.28 -3.79
CA HIS A 7 6.18 1.98 -3.21
C HIS A 7 5.73 1.03 -4.33
N ILE A 8 6.54 0.05 -4.64
CA ILE A 8 6.30 -0.90 -5.74
C ILE A 8 5.58 -2.12 -5.17
N LEU A 9 4.30 -2.26 -5.53
CA LEU A 9 3.54 -3.49 -5.31
C LEU A 9 4.06 -4.55 -6.29
N LEU A 10 5.14 -5.24 -5.90
CA LEU A 10 5.90 -6.12 -6.80
C LEU A 10 5.01 -7.21 -7.40
N THR A 11 4.05 -7.68 -6.61
CA THR A 11 3.02 -8.65 -6.99
C THR A 11 1.78 -8.48 -6.12
N TYR A 12 0.64 -8.98 -6.57
CA TYR A 12 -0.54 -9.17 -5.74
C TYR A 12 -0.60 -10.56 -5.09
N GLN A 13 0.21 -11.52 -5.58
CA GLN A 13 0.30 -12.85 -4.99
C GLN A 13 0.93 -12.79 -3.61
N CYS A 14 0.36 -13.51 -2.65
CA CYS A 14 0.82 -13.59 -1.27
C CYS A 14 0.76 -15.02 -0.77
N THR A 15 1.53 -15.35 0.26
CA THR A 15 1.42 -16.61 1.00
C THR A 15 0.25 -16.62 1.98
N TYR A 16 -0.29 -15.43 2.33
CA TYR A 16 -1.43 -15.23 3.22
C TYR A 16 -2.63 -14.61 2.49
N GLU A 17 -3.79 -14.73 3.13
CA GLU A 17 -5.05 -14.06 2.74
C GLU A 17 -5.62 -13.29 3.93
N CYS A 18 -4.87 -12.32 4.44
CA CYS A 18 -5.20 -11.58 5.66
C CYS A 18 -6.48 -10.76 5.48
N ASP A 19 -7.38 -10.81 6.48
CA ASP A 19 -8.67 -10.08 6.44
C ASP A 19 -8.52 -8.55 6.42
N HIS A 20 -7.38 -8.00 6.85
CA HIS A 20 -7.09 -6.57 6.79
C HIS A 20 -6.40 -6.12 5.50
N CYS A 21 -6.12 -7.04 4.55
CA CYS A 21 -5.33 -6.75 3.36
C CYS A 21 -5.96 -5.66 2.49
N PHE A 22 -5.22 -4.58 2.30
CA PHE A 22 -5.68 -3.41 1.53
C PHE A 22 -5.60 -3.61 0.02
N VAL A 23 -4.82 -4.59 -0.46
CA VAL A 23 -4.64 -4.90 -1.89
C VAL A 23 -5.27 -6.24 -2.30
N TRP A 24 -6.03 -6.88 -1.41
CA TRP A 24 -6.65 -8.18 -1.67
C TRP A 24 -5.64 -9.28 -2.04
N GLY A 25 -4.42 -9.20 -1.50
CA GLY A 25 -3.40 -10.22 -1.72
C GLY A 25 -3.85 -11.60 -1.23
N SER A 26 -3.54 -12.64 -2.01
CA SER A 26 -3.83 -14.03 -1.68
C SER A 26 -2.94 -14.97 -2.50
N PRO A 27 -2.88 -16.28 -2.17
CA PRO A 27 -2.17 -17.28 -2.98
C PRO A 27 -2.70 -17.42 -4.42
N GLN A 28 -3.96 -17.07 -4.64
CA GLN A 28 -4.63 -17.18 -5.94
C GLN A 28 -4.39 -15.99 -6.84
N GLN A 29 -3.91 -14.88 -6.26
CA GLN A 29 -3.64 -13.68 -7.05
C GLN A 29 -2.42 -13.86 -7.95
N THR A 30 -2.39 -13.08 -9.02
CA THR A 30 -1.37 -13.18 -10.07
C THR A 30 -0.83 -11.80 -10.42
N GLY A 31 0.14 -11.78 -11.32
CA GLY A 31 0.80 -10.57 -11.77
C GLY A 31 2.04 -10.25 -10.93
N VAL A 32 3.13 -10.00 -11.63
CA VAL A 32 4.41 -9.60 -11.06
C VAL A 32 5.10 -8.65 -12.03
N PHE A 33 5.84 -7.71 -11.49
CA PHE A 33 6.70 -6.85 -12.33
C PHE A 33 7.74 -7.68 -13.07
N THR A 34 7.89 -7.39 -14.36
CA THR A 34 9.08 -7.81 -15.12
C THR A 34 10.25 -6.88 -14.83
N LEU A 35 11.48 -7.35 -15.03
CA LEU A 35 12.67 -6.51 -14.91
C LEU A 35 12.64 -5.30 -15.87
N ALA A 36 12.05 -5.45 -17.05
CA ALA A 36 11.90 -4.36 -18.00
C ALA A 36 10.94 -3.27 -17.50
N GLN A 37 9.84 -3.64 -16.87
CA GLN A 37 8.90 -2.70 -16.25
C GLN A 37 9.53 -1.96 -15.07
N LEU A 38 10.30 -2.66 -14.22
CA LEU A 38 11.06 -2.05 -13.12
C LEU A 38 12.09 -1.04 -13.64
N GLU A 39 12.84 -1.39 -14.68
CA GLU A 39 13.80 -0.48 -15.30
C GLU A 39 13.12 0.78 -15.89
N ALA A 40 11.94 0.62 -16.49
CA ALA A 40 11.14 1.76 -16.96
C ALA A 40 10.69 2.66 -15.79
N ALA A 41 10.25 2.08 -14.68
CA ALA A 41 9.88 2.82 -13.48
C ALA A 41 11.07 3.58 -12.87
N TYR A 42 12.24 2.94 -12.75
CA TYR A 42 13.46 3.55 -12.22
C TYR A 42 13.95 4.70 -13.10
N ARG A 43 13.95 4.52 -14.42
CA ARG A 43 14.32 5.58 -15.36
C ARG A 43 13.44 6.81 -15.14
N GLN A 44 12.12 6.63 -15.09
CA GLN A 44 11.18 7.73 -14.90
C GLN A 44 11.30 8.38 -13.50
N ALA A 45 11.56 7.58 -12.45
CA ALA A 45 11.84 8.11 -11.11
C ALA A 45 13.14 8.92 -11.07
N THR A 46 14.18 8.48 -11.80
CA THR A 46 15.44 9.20 -11.95
C THR A 46 15.25 10.50 -12.73
N GLU A 47 14.52 10.47 -13.84
CA GLU A 47 14.17 11.65 -14.66
C GLU A 47 13.37 12.69 -13.86
N LEU A 48 12.44 12.26 -13.01
CA LEU A 48 11.69 13.14 -12.10
C LEU A 48 12.62 13.83 -11.09
N GLY A 49 13.69 13.17 -10.65
CA GLY A 49 14.76 13.73 -9.84
C GLY A 49 14.43 14.05 -8.37
N THR A 50 13.20 13.79 -7.93
CA THR A 50 12.77 14.04 -6.54
C THR A 50 12.64 12.78 -5.70
N VAL A 51 12.46 11.60 -6.33
CA VAL A 51 12.37 10.30 -5.65
C VAL A 51 13.71 9.98 -4.96
N ARG A 52 13.63 9.50 -3.74
CA ARG A 52 14.77 9.13 -2.89
C ARG A 52 14.67 7.69 -2.40
N THR A 53 13.45 7.23 -2.09
CA THR A 53 13.19 5.91 -1.54
C THR A 53 12.37 5.07 -2.50
N ILE A 54 12.70 3.78 -2.59
CA ILE A 54 11.90 2.79 -3.31
C ILE A 54 11.65 1.62 -2.37
N TYR A 55 10.37 1.37 -2.06
CA TYR A 55 9.95 0.24 -1.25
C TYR A 55 9.36 -0.85 -2.13
N PHE A 56 9.70 -2.10 -1.84
CA PHE A 56 9.11 -3.28 -2.46
C PHE A 56 8.15 -3.92 -1.46
N GLU A 57 6.90 -4.00 -1.85
CA GLU A 57 5.80 -4.53 -1.06
C GLU A 57 4.73 -5.15 -1.97
N GLY A 58 3.52 -5.32 -1.51
CA GLY A 58 2.40 -5.79 -2.31
C GLY A 58 1.68 -6.94 -1.64
N GLY A 59 1.58 -8.09 -2.32
CA GLY A 59 1.29 -9.38 -1.71
C GLY A 59 2.50 -9.81 -0.86
N GLU A 60 3.35 -10.68 -1.42
CA GLU A 60 4.60 -11.03 -0.75
C GLU A 60 5.77 -10.97 -1.76
N PRO A 61 6.67 -9.97 -1.66
CA PRO A 61 7.73 -9.77 -2.63
C PRO A 61 8.75 -10.90 -2.68
N PHE A 62 8.98 -11.61 -1.58
CA PHE A 62 9.93 -12.73 -1.52
C PHE A 62 9.48 -13.95 -2.33
N LEU A 63 8.20 -14.06 -2.74
CA LEU A 63 7.76 -15.08 -3.70
C LEU A 63 8.50 -14.99 -5.03
N TYR A 64 8.94 -13.80 -5.40
CA TYR A 64 9.67 -13.53 -6.65
C TYR A 64 11.10 -13.08 -6.36
N TYR A 65 11.78 -13.79 -5.46
CA TYR A 65 13.09 -13.44 -4.92
C TYR A 65 14.14 -13.05 -5.97
N PRO A 66 14.32 -13.79 -7.11
CA PRO A 66 15.29 -13.39 -8.13
C PRO A 66 14.99 -12.02 -8.77
N ILE A 67 13.72 -11.65 -8.88
CA ILE A 67 13.31 -10.33 -9.38
C ILE A 67 13.57 -9.28 -8.29
N LEU A 68 13.15 -9.55 -7.05
CA LEU A 68 13.35 -8.68 -5.90
C LEU A 68 14.84 -8.35 -5.70
N LEU A 69 15.71 -9.35 -5.70
CA LEU A 69 17.15 -9.16 -5.53
C LEU A 69 17.75 -8.23 -6.61
N LYS A 70 17.38 -8.45 -7.88
CA LYS A 70 17.81 -7.59 -8.99
C LYS A 70 17.22 -6.19 -8.90
N ALA A 71 15.97 -6.08 -8.44
CA ALA A 71 15.28 -4.81 -8.25
C ALA A 71 15.95 -3.96 -7.17
N VAL A 72 16.28 -4.55 -6.02
CA VAL A 72 17.03 -3.91 -4.93
C VAL A 72 18.40 -3.45 -5.40
N ALA A 73 19.18 -4.34 -6.03
CA ALA A 73 20.51 -4.01 -6.53
C ALA A 73 20.49 -2.86 -7.54
N ARG A 74 19.51 -2.86 -8.43
CA ARG A 74 19.36 -1.80 -9.43
C ARG A 74 18.95 -0.47 -8.82
N ALA A 75 17.98 -0.47 -7.87
CA ALA A 75 17.56 0.73 -7.14
C ALA A 75 18.75 1.36 -6.38
N ALA A 76 19.52 0.55 -5.64
CA ALA A 76 20.69 1.01 -4.92
C ALA A 76 21.76 1.59 -5.87
N THR A 77 22.06 0.93 -7.01
CA THR A 77 23.00 1.41 -8.02
C THR A 77 22.60 2.77 -8.60
N LEU A 78 21.32 3.05 -8.71
CA LEU A 78 20.77 4.34 -9.19
C LEU A 78 20.75 5.42 -8.09
N GLY A 79 21.17 5.10 -6.87
CA GLY A 79 21.24 6.03 -5.75
C GLY A 79 19.92 6.18 -4.97
N PHE A 80 18.93 5.32 -5.22
CA PHE A 80 17.76 5.23 -4.37
C PHE A 80 18.08 4.46 -3.08
N ARG A 81 17.33 4.73 -2.03
CA ARG A 81 17.36 3.95 -0.79
C ARG A 81 16.27 2.87 -0.87
N PRO A 82 16.62 1.58 -1.13
CA PRO A 82 15.63 0.52 -1.21
C PRO A 82 15.23 0.01 0.16
N GLY A 83 13.92 -0.22 0.35
CA GLY A 83 13.33 -0.87 1.51
C GLY A 83 12.40 -2.01 1.08
N ILE A 84 12.05 -2.89 2.01
CA ILE A 84 11.12 -4.01 1.79
C ILE A 84 10.09 -4.07 2.92
N VAL A 85 8.84 -4.38 2.56
CA VAL A 85 7.80 -4.83 3.50
C VAL A 85 7.46 -6.27 3.18
N THR A 86 7.50 -7.17 4.17
CA THR A 86 7.30 -8.62 4.01
C THR A 86 6.55 -9.22 5.19
N ASN A 87 5.86 -10.31 4.95
CA ASN A 87 5.22 -11.10 6.00
C ASN A 87 6.17 -12.11 6.67
N ALA A 88 7.43 -12.12 6.28
CA ALA A 88 8.51 -12.92 6.88
C ALA A 88 8.36 -14.45 6.79
N TYR A 89 7.45 -15.00 5.97
CA TYR A 89 7.21 -16.46 5.86
C TYR A 89 8.47 -17.29 5.62
N TRP A 90 9.50 -16.67 5.04
CA TRP A 90 10.79 -17.27 4.68
C TRP A 90 11.75 -17.40 5.88
N ALA A 91 11.50 -16.72 7.00
CA ALA A 91 12.39 -16.72 8.15
C ALA A 91 12.10 -17.90 9.10
N THR A 92 12.23 -19.13 8.58
CA THR A 92 11.88 -20.39 9.29
C THR A 92 12.91 -20.77 10.35
N SER A 93 14.16 -20.34 10.18
CA SER A 93 15.25 -20.45 11.15
C SER A 93 16.23 -19.28 11.00
N PRO A 94 17.10 -19.00 11.98
CA PRO A 94 18.13 -17.96 11.83
C PRO A 94 19.07 -18.19 10.65
N ASP A 95 19.44 -19.43 10.37
CA ASP A 95 20.32 -19.78 9.26
C ASP A 95 19.62 -19.56 7.92
N ASP A 96 18.35 -19.98 7.78
CA ASP A 96 17.55 -19.73 6.58
C ASP A 96 17.36 -18.23 6.37
N ALA A 97 16.98 -17.50 7.41
CA ALA A 97 16.80 -16.05 7.32
C ALA A 97 18.08 -15.32 6.88
N LEU A 98 19.25 -15.82 7.31
CA LEU A 98 20.53 -15.29 6.89
C LEU A 98 20.80 -15.50 5.39
N GLU A 99 20.45 -16.68 4.85
CA GLU A 99 20.58 -16.99 3.42
C GLU A 99 19.65 -16.11 2.56
N TRP A 100 18.45 -15.80 3.05
CA TRP A 100 17.53 -14.90 2.36
C TRP A 100 17.98 -13.44 2.39
N LEU A 101 18.46 -12.94 3.53
CA LEU A 101 18.73 -11.51 3.72
C LEU A 101 20.13 -11.08 3.28
N ARG A 102 21.15 -11.91 3.47
CA ARG A 102 22.54 -11.55 3.13
C ARG A 102 22.70 -11.06 1.69
N PRO A 103 22.17 -11.75 0.63
CA PRO A 103 22.31 -11.26 -0.73
C PRO A 103 21.61 -9.91 -0.96
N LEU A 104 20.50 -9.65 -0.27
CA LEU A 104 19.78 -8.37 -0.37
C LEU A 104 20.57 -7.22 0.29
N VAL A 105 21.21 -7.49 1.43
CA VAL A 105 22.11 -6.53 2.09
C VAL A 105 23.31 -6.21 1.20
N GLU A 106 23.96 -7.23 0.64
CA GLU A 106 25.07 -7.08 -0.31
C GLU A 106 24.65 -6.33 -1.58
N ALA A 107 23.38 -6.46 -1.99
CA ALA A 107 22.77 -5.71 -3.09
C ALA A 107 22.43 -4.24 -2.74
N GLY A 108 22.54 -3.85 -1.46
CA GLY A 108 22.32 -2.48 -1.00
C GLY A 108 20.93 -2.22 -0.40
N LEU A 109 20.21 -3.26 0.07
CA LEU A 109 18.99 -3.07 0.87
C LEU A 109 19.32 -2.20 2.09
N ALA A 110 18.49 -1.20 2.37
CA ALA A 110 18.70 -0.23 3.44
C ALA A 110 17.85 -0.50 4.68
N ASP A 111 16.59 -0.87 4.48
CA ASP A 111 15.70 -1.22 5.59
C ASP A 111 14.68 -2.30 5.23
N ILE A 112 14.10 -2.92 6.28
CA ILE A 112 13.08 -3.94 6.14
C ILE A 112 12.04 -3.81 7.26
N SER A 113 10.75 -3.85 6.89
CA SER A 113 9.63 -3.94 7.82
C SER A 113 8.99 -5.33 7.72
N LEU A 114 8.87 -6.00 8.87
CA LEU A 114 8.29 -7.34 8.94
C LEU A 114 6.89 -7.26 9.56
N SER A 115 5.87 -7.73 8.84
CA SER A 115 4.51 -7.81 9.37
C SER A 115 4.44 -8.83 10.49
N SER A 116 3.87 -8.42 11.63
CA SER A 116 3.80 -9.27 12.83
C SER A 116 2.59 -8.89 13.66
N ASP A 117 1.49 -9.60 13.47
CA ASP A 117 0.21 -9.39 14.14
C ASP A 117 -0.68 -10.64 14.01
N LEU A 118 -1.88 -10.59 14.61
CA LEU A 118 -2.85 -11.71 14.59
C LEU A 118 -3.45 -12.01 13.21
N PHE A 119 -3.17 -11.21 12.18
CA PHE A 119 -3.55 -11.53 10.80
C PHE A 119 -2.47 -12.36 10.07
N HIS A 120 -1.26 -12.41 10.64
CA HIS A 120 -0.12 -13.14 10.11
C HIS A 120 0.27 -14.38 10.93
N GLY A 121 -0.36 -14.61 12.09
CA GLY A 121 -0.12 -15.78 12.93
C GLY A 121 -1.03 -15.82 14.16
N ASP A 122 -0.80 -16.80 15.03
CA ASP A 122 -1.62 -17.00 16.24
C ASP A 122 -1.22 -16.06 17.40
N GLU A 123 -0.09 -15.34 17.25
CA GLU A 123 0.45 -14.40 18.23
C GLU A 123 0.68 -13.03 17.59
N MET A 124 0.62 -11.95 18.42
CA MET A 124 0.93 -10.58 17.96
C MET A 124 2.37 -10.44 17.46
N GLU A 125 3.29 -11.22 18.00
CA GLU A 125 4.68 -11.30 17.57
C GLU A 125 4.94 -12.68 16.99
N THR A 126 4.85 -12.81 15.67
CA THR A 126 5.04 -14.09 14.99
C THR A 126 6.50 -14.58 15.12
N PRO A 127 6.73 -15.91 15.26
CA PRO A 127 8.07 -16.47 15.34
C PRO A 127 8.97 -16.08 14.16
N GLU A 128 8.42 -16.10 12.94
CA GLU A 128 9.13 -15.77 11.71
C GLU A 128 9.58 -14.31 11.70
N ALA A 129 8.71 -13.37 12.11
CA ALA A 129 9.08 -11.96 12.19
C ALA A 129 10.15 -11.71 13.26
N LYS A 130 10.10 -12.40 14.42
CA LYS A 130 11.15 -12.33 15.46
C LYS A 130 12.50 -12.78 14.92
N ILE A 131 12.53 -13.92 14.21
CA ILE A 131 13.76 -14.47 13.60
C ILE A 131 14.27 -13.49 12.55
N GLY A 132 13.42 -13.08 11.61
CA GLY A 132 13.77 -12.16 10.54
C GLY A 132 14.30 -10.83 11.06
N LEU A 133 13.65 -10.25 12.08
CA LEU A 133 14.07 -9.00 12.73
C LEU A 133 15.46 -9.13 13.38
N ALA A 134 15.70 -10.22 14.11
CA ALA A 134 16.97 -10.45 14.76
C ALA A 134 18.12 -10.57 13.75
N VAL A 135 17.91 -11.32 12.67
CA VAL A 135 18.90 -11.52 11.60
C VAL A 135 19.10 -10.23 10.79
N ALA A 136 18.04 -9.49 10.47
CA ALA A 136 18.16 -8.20 9.78
C ALA A 136 19.04 -7.22 10.57
N ARG A 137 18.83 -7.12 11.87
CA ARG A 137 19.64 -6.28 12.78
C ARG A 137 21.07 -6.76 12.88
N GLN A 138 21.28 -8.07 12.93
CA GLN A 138 22.64 -8.68 12.91
C GLN A 138 23.40 -8.31 11.63
N LEU A 139 22.72 -8.20 10.50
CA LEU A 139 23.27 -7.77 9.21
C LEU A 139 23.43 -6.26 9.07
N GLY A 140 23.02 -5.47 10.07
CA GLY A 140 23.13 -4.01 10.08
C GLY A 140 22.04 -3.28 9.32
N LEU A 141 20.94 -3.97 8.98
CA LEU A 141 19.76 -3.32 8.41
C LEU A 141 19.01 -2.47 9.46
N GLU A 142 18.44 -1.34 9.03
CA GLU A 142 17.34 -0.73 9.75
C GLU A 142 16.15 -1.68 9.65
N ALA A 143 15.64 -2.17 10.79
CA ALA A 143 14.60 -3.19 10.79
C ALA A 143 13.60 -2.98 11.94
N ASP A 144 12.32 -2.98 11.58
CA ASP A 144 11.20 -2.86 12.50
C ASP A 144 10.09 -3.85 12.15
N THR A 145 9.15 -4.03 13.10
CA THR A 145 7.91 -4.76 12.85
C THR A 145 6.78 -3.80 12.51
N LEU A 146 5.90 -4.21 11.60
CA LEU A 146 4.64 -3.56 11.31
C LEU A 146 3.53 -4.42 11.94
N CYS A 147 2.79 -3.84 12.89
CA CYS A 147 1.77 -4.55 13.66
C CYS A 147 0.41 -3.83 13.53
N ILE A 148 -0.59 -4.55 13.03
CA ILE A 148 -1.96 -4.05 12.97
C ILE A 148 -2.75 -4.63 14.14
N ASP A 149 -3.33 -3.74 14.96
CA ASP A 149 -4.15 -4.13 16.10
C ASP A 149 -5.42 -4.88 15.68
N PRO A 150 -5.98 -5.73 16.54
CA PRO A 150 -7.30 -6.31 16.32
C PRO A 150 -8.36 -5.25 16.04
N PRO A 151 -9.41 -5.56 15.25
CA PRO A 151 -10.44 -4.60 14.90
C PRO A 151 -11.24 -4.17 16.11
N THR A 152 -11.21 -2.89 16.47
CA THR A 152 -11.95 -2.29 17.59
C THR A 152 -13.07 -1.35 17.15
N GLY A 153 -13.19 -1.10 15.85
CA GLY A 153 -14.18 -0.18 15.26
C GLY A 153 -13.80 1.30 15.30
N TYR A 154 -12.78 1.66 16.04
CA TYR A 154 -12.31 3.05 16.10
C TYR A 154 -10.80 3.12 16.05
N ARG A 155 -10.31 3.84 15.06
CA ARG A 155 -8.91 4.26 14.95
C ARG A 155 -8.87 5.77 15.15
N ASP A 156 -8.22 6.23 16.20
CA ASP A 156 -8.07 7.66 16.47
C ASP A 156 -7.23 8.33 15.37
N PRO A 157 -7.83 9.12 14.47
CA PRO A 157 -7.11 9.72 13.35
C PRO A 157 -6.10 10.78 13.80
N THR A 158 -6.25 11.34 15.01
CA THR A 158 -5.34 12.37 15.52
C THR A 158 -3.95 11.85 15.86
N ARG A 159 -3.79 10.53 15.93
CA ARG A 159 -2.50 9.87 16.18
C ARG A 159 -1.66 9.67 14.91
N TYR A 160 -2.20 10.03 13.74
CA TYR A 160 -1.56 9.80 12.45
C TYR A 160 -1.39 11.12 11.71
N GLU A 161 -0.22 11.30 11.14
CA GLU A 161 0.04 12.40 10.21
C GLU A 161 -0.39 11.95 8.81
N PRO A 162 -1.27 12.69 8.11
CA PRO A 162 -1.70 12.33 6.76
C PRO A 162 -0.50 12.17 5.81
N GLY A 163 -0.47 11.05 5.09
CA GLY A 163 0.62 10.72 4.18
C GLY A 163 1.85 10.06 4.83
N ALA A 164 1.93 9.98 6.16
CA ALA A 164 3.01 9.26 6.83
C ALA A 164 2.94 7.73 6.56
N PRO A 165 4.08 7.03 6.55
CA PRO A 165 4.09 5.58 6.46
C PRO A 165 3.31 4.95 7.62
N VAL A 166 2.56 3.89 7.32
CA VAL A 166 1.89 3.09 8.35
C VAL A 166 2.92 2.17 8.99
N THR A 167 3.19 2.38 10.27
CA THR A 167 4.10 1.55 11.06
C THR A 167 3.36 0.61 12.02
N GLY A 168 2.02 0.72 12.08
CA GLY A 168 1.16 -0.11 12.93
C GLY A 168 -0.10 0.60 13.38
N GLY A 169 -0.76 0.04 14.39
CA GLY A 169 -1.98 0.57 15.00
C GLY A 169 -3.28 -0.02 14.44
N GLY A 170 -4.42 0.62 14.69
CA GLY A 170 -5.74 0.07 14.37
C GLY A 170 -5.98 -0.16 12.87
N VAL A 171 -6.90 -1.06 12.57
CA VAL A 171 -7.32 -1.37 11.19
C VAL A 171 -7.85 -0.12 10.48
N MET A 172 -7.42 0.11 9.26
CA MET A 172 -8.11 0.97 8.29
C MET A 172 -9.10 0.12 7.51
N TYR A 173 -10.39 0.40 7.59
CA TYR A 173 -11.43 -0.44 6.98
C TYR A 173 -11.55 -0.16 5.47
N ARG A 174 -10.51 -0.53 4.72
CA ARG A 174 -10.41 -0.48 3.25
C ARG A 174 -9.90 -1.81 2.71
N GLY A 175 -10.04 -2.07 1.41
CA GLY A 175 -9.72 -3.37 0.83
C GLY A 175 -10.56 -4.47 1.46
N ARG A 176 -9.96 -5.64 1.75
CA ARG A 176 -10.68 -6.77 2.35
C ARG A 176 -11.27 -6.45 3.73
N ALA A 177 -10.63 -5.57 4.51
CA ALA A 177 -11.15 -5.16 5.82
C ALA A 177 -12.52 -4.49 5.77
N ALA A 178 -12.83 -3.76 4.68
CA ALA A 178 -14.13 -3.13 4.50
C ALA A 178 -15.29 -4.13 4.40
N GLU A 179 -14.99 -5.39 4.08
CA GLU A 179 -15.98 -6.46 3.97
C GLU A 179 -15.90 -7.47 5.13
N LYS A 180 -14.68 -7.85 5.53
CA LYS A 180 -14.47 -8.94 6.48
C LYS A 180 -14.47 -8.52 7.94
N LEU A 181 -14.05 -7.29 8.26
CA LEU A 181 -13.78 -6.89 9.63
C LEU A 181 -14.76 -5.86 10.22
N VAL A 182 -15.83 -5.55 9.51
CA VAL A 182 -16.78 -4.50 9.91
C VAL A 182 -18.03 -5.02 10.64
N GLN A 183 -18.22 -6.34 10.66
CA GLN A 183 -19.40 -6.94 11.27
C GLN A 183 -19.36 -6.80 12.81
N GLY A 184 -20.46 -6.34 13.40
CA GLY A 184 -20.58 -6.19 14.86
C GLY A 184 -19.85 -4.98 15.45
N LEU A 185 -19.11 -4.21 14.64
CA LEU A 185 -18.41 -3.03 15.10
C LEU A 185 -19.33 -1.81 15.20
N PRO A 186 -19.05 -0.87 16.13
CA PRO A 186 -19.77 0.40 16.23
C PRO A 186 -19.70 1.17 14.91
N ARG A 187 -20.81 1.83 14.56
CA ARG A 187 -20.89 2.66 13.35
C ARG A 187 -21.24 4.09 13.71
N GLN A 188 -20.70 5.03 12.96
CA GLN A 188 -21.03 6.44 13.03
C GLN A 188 -21.88 6.84 11.82
N PRO A 189 -22.75 7.88 11.95
CA PRO A 189 -23.49 8.41 10.81
C PRO A 189 -22.55 8.75 9.64
N TRP A 190 -22.96 8.43 8.43
CA TRP A 190 -22.09 8.62 7.26
C TRP A 190 -21.70 10.09 7.04
N GLU A 191 -22.57 11.05 7.42
CA GLU A 191 -22.34 12.48 7.32
C GLU A 191 -21.18 12.98 8.19
N SER A 192 -20.79 12.21 9.20
CA SER A 192 -19.70 12.57 10.11
C SER A 192 -18.31 12.43 9.48
N PHE A 193 -18.18 11.71 8.38
CA PHE A 193 -16.89 11.44 7.72
C PHE A 193 -16.52 12.54 6.71
N THR A 194 -16.13 13.70 7.21
CA THR A 194 -15.89 14.91 6.43
C THR A 194 -14.43 15.14 6.04
N THR A 195 -13.53 14.23 6.38
CA THR A 195 -12.10 14.31 6.05
C THR A 195 -11.55 12.96 5.60
N CYS A 196 -10.45 12.97 4.83
CA CYS A 196 -9.59 11.80 4.62
C CYS A 196 -8.46 11.86 5.67
N PRO A 197 -8.46 11.03 6.72
CA PRO A 197 -7.58 11.25 7.86
C PRO A 197 -6.16 10.69 7.68
N TYR A 198 -5.93 9.83 6.67
CA TYR A 198 -4.68 9.06 6.60
C TYR A 198 -3.80 9.40 5.39
N GLU A 199 -4.37 9.89 4.30
CA GLU A 199 -3.60 10.18 3.08
C GLU A 199 -3.53 11.69 2.84
N ASP A 200 -2.33 12.19 2.51
CA ASP A 200 -2.21 13.54 1.94
C ASP A 200 -2.58 13.48 0.45
N LEU A 201 -3.85 13.73 0.18
CA LEU A 201 -4.37 13.75 -1.19
C LEU A 201 -4.05 15.06 -1.92
N SER A 202 -3.63 16.10 -1.22
CA SER A 202 -3.32 17.40 -1.83
C SER A 202 -1.91 17.44 -2.40
N GLY A 203 -0.94 16.84 -1.71
CA GLY A 203 0.45 16.85 -2.10
C GLY A 203 1.20 15.57 -1.69
N PRO A 204 0.78 14.38 -2.18
CA PRO A 204 1.37 13.14 -1.73
C PRO A 204 2.87 13.09 -1.98
N SER A 205 3.63 12.77 -0.94
CA SER A 205 5.08 12.59 -1.01
C SER A 205 5.47 11.18 -1.44
N ARG A 206 4.57 10.21 -1.31
CA ARG A 206 4.72 8.80 -1.73
C ARG A 206 3.47 8.31 -2.43
N ILE A 207 3.64 7.39 -3.36
CA ILE A 207 2.56 6.70 -4.08
C ILE A 207 2.93 5.24 -4.27
N HIS A 208 1.92 4.40 -4.46
CA HIS A 208 2.12 2.99 -4.80
C HIS A 208 2.06 2.80 -6.32
N LEU A 209 2.92 1.95 -6.85
CA LEU A 209 2.94 1.54 -8.25
C LEU A 209 2.70 0.04 -8.33
N ASP A 210 1.65 -0.38 -9.03
CA ASP A 210 1.36 -1.80 -9.25
C ASP A 210 1.96 -2.36 -10.53
N ALA A 211 1.93 -3.69 -10.70
CA ALA A 211 2.49 -4.39 -11.86
C ALA A 211 1.74 -4.11 -13.17
N LEU A 212 0.57 -3.47 -13.11
CA LEU A 212 -0.20 -3.01 -14.27
C LEU A 212 0.19 -1.58 -14.69
N GLY A 213 1.05 -0.91 -13.91
CA GLY A 213 1.51 0.45 -14.14
C GLY A 213 0.68 1.54 -13.47
N ASN A 214 -0.34 1.19 -12.70
CA ASN A 214 -1.18 2.16 -12.03
C ASN A 214 -0.44 2.79 -10.85
N LEU A 215 -0.50 4.11 -10.75
CA LEU A 215 0.01 4.91 -9.66
C LEU A 215 -1.13 5.25 -8.70
N HIS A 216 -1.10 4.71 -7.49
CA HIS A 216 -2.17 4.85 -6.50
C HIS A 216 -1.85 5.92 -5.47
N LEU A 217 -2.72 6.92 -5.34
CA LEU A 217 -2.73 7.89 -4.23
C LEU A 217 -3.16 7.24 -2.91
N CYS A 218 -4.17 6.41 -3.01
CA CYS A 218 -4.68 5.48 -2.02
C CYS A 218 -5.07 4.21 -2.78
N GLN A 219 -5.22 3.05 -2.12
CA GLN A 219 -5.51 1.80 -2.81
C GLN A 219 -6.76 1.91 -3.68
N GLY A 220 -6.60 1.59 -4.97
CA GLY A 220 -7.66 1.67 -5.95
C GLY A 220 -8.06 3.09 -6.38
N LEU A 221 -7.39 4.15 -5.87
CA LEU A 221 -7.53 5.52 -6.33
C LEU A 221 -6.31 5.89 -7.18
N VAL A 222 -6.45 5.83 -8.49
CA VAL A 222 -5.37 5.92 -9.48
C VAL A 222 -5.14 7.37 -9.89
N LEU A 223 -3.88 7.79 -9.86
CA LEU A 223 -3.41 9.07 -10.37
C LEU A 223 -3.18 9.05 -11.88
N GLY A 224 -2.76 7.92 -12.41
CA GLY A 224 -2.44 7.67 -13.81
C GLY A 224 -1.69 6.36 -13.98
N ASN A 225 -1.34 6.02 -15.22
CA ASN A 225 -0.60 4.81 -15.54
C ASN A 225 0.79 5.15 -16.09
N LEU A 226 1.83 4.66 -15.42
CA LEU A 226 3.23 4.94 -15.73
C LEU A 226 3.70 4.32 -17.06
N PHE A 227 3.03 3.26 -17.52
CA PHE A 227 3.35 2.61 -18.79
C PHE A 227 2.65 3.31 -19.99
N GLU A 228 1.66 4.16 -19.73
CA GLU A 228 0.92 4.92 -20.75
C GLU A 228 1.42 6.37 -20.87
N ARG A 229 1.84 6.96 -19.71
CA ARG A 229 2.25 8.36 -19.65
C ARG A 229 3.51 8.53 -18.79
N PRO A 230 4.41 9.47 -19.14
CA PRO A 230 5.59 9.77 -18.32
C PRO A 230 5.22 10.22 -16.92
N LEU A 231 5.93 9.68 -15.89
CA LEU A 231 5.72 10.02 -14.48
C LEU A 231 5.81 11.54 -14.23
N ALA A 232 6.79 12.20 -14.84
CA ALA A 232 6.95 13.66 -14.70
C ALA A 232 5.72 14.43 -15.20
N GLN A 233 5.08 13.98 -16.27
CA GLN A 233 3.86 14.57 -16.79
C GLN A 233 2.66 14.30 -15.87
N ILE A 234 2.52 13.06 -15.39
CA ILE A 234 1.44 12.69 -14.43
C ILE A 234 1.55 13.57 -13.18
N VAL A 235 2.76 13.73 -12.64
CA VAL A 235 3.02 14.56 -11.46
C VAL A 235 2.75 16.04 -11.71
N ALA A 236 3.12 16.56 -12.89
CA ALA A 236 2.90 17.96 -13.27
C ALA A 236 1.43 18.29 -13.50
N ASP A 237 0.69 17.37 -14.10
CA ASP A 237 -0.73 17.55 -14.45
C ASP A 237 -1.68 17.29 -13.27
N TYR A 238 -1.16 16.83 -12.12
CA TYR A 238 -2.00 16.55 -10.96
C TYR A 238 -2.58 17.83 -10.37
N ASP A 239 -3.88 18.00 -10.58
CA ASP A 239 -4.71 19.02 -9.93
C ASP A 239 -5.70 18.33 -8.98
N PRO A 240 -5.41 18.30 -7.67
CA PRO A 240 -6.25 17.62 -6.70
C PRO A 240 -7.65 18.23 -6.60
N ALA A 241 -7.81 19.54 -6.81
CA ALA A 241 -9.10 20.19 -6.72
C ALA A 241 -10.02 19.88 -7.92
N ALA A 242 -9.43 19.74 -9.11
CA ALA A 242 -10.15 19.38 -10.33
C ALA A 242 -10.36 17.86 -10.48
N HIS A 243 -9.67 17.03 -9.68
CA HIS A 243 -9.81 15.58 -9.76
C HIS A 243 -11.20 15.12 -9.27
N PRO A 244 -11.97 14.34 -10.07
CA PRO A 244 -13.39 14.07 -9.79
C PRO A 244 -13.64 13.28 -8.49
N VAL A 245 -12.66 12.53 -8.02
CA VAL A 245 -12.76 11.78 -6.75
C VAL A 245 -12.03 12.49 -5.61
N VAL A 246 -10.82 13.00 -5.87
CA VAL A 246 -10.00 13.67 -4.85
C VAL A 246 -10.60 15.03 -4.46
N GLY A 247 -11.11 15.81 -5.40
CA GLY A 247 -11.69 17.12 -5.12
C GLY A 247 -12.79 17.05 -4.05
N PRO A 248 -13.83 16.21 -4.21
CA PRO A 248 -14.83 15.99 -3.16
C PRO A 248 -14.24 15.50 -1.84
N LEU A 249 -13.24 14.56 -1.88
CA LEU A 249 -12.59 14.07 -0.66
C LEU A 249 -11.84 15.18 0.10
N LEU A 250 -11.23 16.13 -0.59
CA LEU A 250 -10.58 17.29 0.01
C LEU A 250 -11.60 18.33 0.52
N ALA A 251 -12.71 18.50 -0.20
CA ALA A 251 -13.73 19.49 0.14
C ALA A 251 -14.61 19.11 1.35
N GLY A 252 -14.76 17.82 1.65
CA GLY A 252 -15.64 17.37 2.73
C GLY A 252 -15.62 15.86 2.94
N GLY A 253 -14.49 15.21 2.65
CA GLY A 253 -14.27 13.79 2.91
C GLY A 253 -15.18 12.84 2.12
N PRO A 254 -15.27 11.58 2.56
CA PRO A 254 -16.14 10.59 1.92
C PRO A 254 -17.62 10.98 1.92
N ALA A 255 -18.09 11.73 2.93
CA ALA A 255 -19.45 12.22 2.97
C ALA A 255 -19.75 13.15 1.78
N ARG A 256 -18.82 14.04 1.44
CA ARG A 256 -18.96 14.92 0.29
C ARG A 256 -18.96 14.14 -1.03
N LEU A 257 -18.15 13.09 -1.14
CA LEU A 257 -18.14 12.23 -2.33
C LEU A 257 -19.50 11.55 -2.54
N VAL A 258 -20.13 11.05 -1.46
CA VAL A 258 -21.49 10.48 -1.50
C VAL A 258 -22.52 11.52 -1.94
N GLN A 259 -22.46 12.75 -1.38
CA GLN A 259 -23.39 13.83 -1.72
C GLN A 259 -23.27 14.29 -3.17
N ASP A 260 -22.04 14.56 -3.64
CA ASP A 260 -21.80 15.11 -4.98
C ASP A 260 -22.23 14.15 -6.09
N TYR A 261 -22.17 12.85 -5.82
CA TYR A 261 -22.58 11.83 -6.79
C TYR A 261 -23.91 11.16 -6.50
N ALA A 262 -24.62 11.60 -5.45
CA ALA A 262 -25.90 11.05 -5.01
C ALA A 262 -25.85 9.51 -4.90
N LEU A 263 -24.81 8.98 -4.24
CA LEU A 263 -24.58 7.54 -4.14
C LEU A 263 -25.53 6.90 -3.11
N ASP A 264 -25.95 5.67 -3.41
CA ASP A 264 -26.61 4.82 -2.42
C ASP A 264 -25.62 4.53 -1.27
N HIS A 265 -26.10 4.61 -0.03
CA HIS A 265 -25.26 4.44 1.16
C HIS A 265 -26.04 3.83 2.34
N GLN A 266 -25.33 3.27 3.29
CA GLN A 266 -25.87 2.84 4.57
C GLN A 266 -26.02 4.05 5.52
N ALA A 267 -26.83 3.91 6.58
CA ALA A 267 -26.99 4.95 7.59
C ALA A 267 -25.70 5.25 8.36
N GLY A 268 -24.78 4.26 8.47
CA GLY A 268 -23.53 4.45 9.17
C GLY A 268 -22.43 3.49 8.73
N TYR A 269 -21.19 3.90 8.99
CA TYR A 269 -19.97 3.18 8.68
C TYR A 269 -19.03 3.14 9.89
N VAL A 270 -18.06 2.21 9.87
CA VAL A 270 -17.12 2.01 10.98
C VAL A 270 -16.12 3.17 11.05
N ASP A 271 -15.56 3.57 9.92
CA ASP A 271 -14.66 4.71 9.80
C ASP A 271 -14.77 5.41 8.42
N ALA A 272 -13.97 6.45 8.22
CA ALA A 272 -13.92 7.20 6.97
C ALA A 272 -13.43 6.34 5.79
N CYS A 273 -12.52 5.40 6.01
CA CYS A 273 -12.02 4.49 4.97
C CYS A 273 -13.11 3.53 4.49
N HIS A 274 -13.95 3.03 5.41
CA HIS A 274 -15.08 2.15 5.10
C HIS A 274 -16.09 2.85 4.18
N LEU A 275 -16.52 4.06 4.51
CA LEU A 275 -17.40 4.86 3.64
C LEU A 275 -16.72 5.16 2.30
N CYS A 276 -15.47 5.62 2.33
CA CYS A 276 -14.71 5.98 1.13
C CYS A 276 -14.55 4.80 0.18
N TYR A 277 -14.25 3.61 0.71
CA TYR A 277 -14.08 2.40 -0.10
C TYR A 277 -15.37 2.05 -0.85
N HIS A 278 -16.52 2.02 -0.17
CA HIS A 278 -17.82 1.75 -0.80
C HIS A 278 -18.23 2.83 -1.79
N ALA A 279 -18.01 4.11 -1.47
CA ALA A 279 -18.31 5.20 -2.39
C ALA A 279 -17.48 5.09 -3.69
N ARG A 280 -16.17 4.78 -3.57
CA ARG A 280 -15.30 4.55 -4.73
C ARG A 280 -15.71 3.31 -5.52
N GLN A 281 -16.09 2.22 -4.83
CA GLN A 281 -16.58 1.00 -5.47
C GLN A 281 -17.84 1.29 -6.33
N ALA A 282 -18.78 2.08 -5.84
CA ALA A 282 -19.96 2.49 -6.59
C ALA A 282 -19.63 3.38 -7.79
N LEU A 283 -18.53 4.13 -7.74
CA LEU A 283 -18.10 5.04 -8.81
C LEU A 283 -17.21 4.38 -9.88
N ARG A 284 -16.80 3.12 -9.72
CA ARG A 284 -15.86 2.45 -10.65
C ARG A 284 -16.32 2.45 -12.09
N ALA A 285 -17.60 2.15 -12.35
CA ALA A 285 -18.14 2.16 -13.69
C ALA A 285 -18.13 3.56 -14.35
N ARG A 286 -18.20 4.62 -13.52
CA ARG A 286 -18.15 6.01 -14.00
C ARG A 286 -16.72 6.50 -14.24
N PHE A 287 -15.77 6.04 -13.46
CA PHE A 287 -14.37 6.48 -13.51
C PHE A 287 -13.40 5.28 -13.57
N PRO A 288 -13.50 4.39 -14.57
CA PRO A 288 -12.73 3.14 -14.59
C PRO A 288 -11.21 3.36 -14.66
N ALA A 289 -10.74 4.45 -15.23
CA ALA A 289 -9.31 4.79 -15.29
C ALA A 289 -8.77 5.36 -13.96
N LEU A 290 -9.65 5.82 -13.07
CA LEU A 290 -9.27 6.45 -11.79
C LEU A 290 -9.58 5.55 -10.59
N LEU A 291 -10.40 4.52 -10.76
CA LEU A 291 -10.86 3.63 -9.68
C LEU A 291 -10.66 2.17 -10.10
N GLY A 292 -9.42 1.75 -10.01
CA GLY A 292 -8.96 0.42 -10.45
C GLY A 292 -7.63 0.02 -9.82
N PRO A 293 -7.08 -1.12 -10.20
CA PRO A 293 -7.73 -2.18 -10.98
C PRO A 293 -8.79 -2.97 -10.20
N ASP A 294 -9.43 -3.95 -10.83
CA ASP A 294 -10.40 -4.87 -10.22
C ASP A 294 -9.84 -5.52 -8.96
N GLN A 295 -8.60 -5.93 -9.00
CA GLN A 295 -7.82 -6.47 -7.87
C GLN A 295 -7.92 -5.64 -6.59
N MET A 296 -7.87 -4.31 -6.69
CA MET A 296 -7.92 -3.40 -5.54
C MET A 296 -9.31 -3.30 -4.89
N TYR A 297 -10.32 -3.89 -5.54
CA TYR A 297 -11.72 -3.91 -5.09
C TYR A 297 -12.25 -5.33 -4.86
N GLY A 298 -11.36 -6.34 -4.85
CA GLY A 298 -11.74 -7.73 -4.62
C GLY A 298 -12.64 -8.33 -5.71
N VAL A 299 -12.60 -7.76 -6.91
CA VAL A 299 -13.32 -8.31 -8.06
C VAL A 299 -12.42 -9.33 -8.73
N GLU A 300 -12.86 -10.57 -8.75
CA GLU A 300 -12.16 -11.66 -9.45
C GLU A 300 -12.20 -11.40 -10.98
N ALA A 301 -11.07 -11.67 -11.64
CA ALA A 301 -10.93 -11.52 -13.08
C ALA A 301 -11.59 -12.65 -13.86
#